data_4113da637552a96564a6e97dca3fd1a4
#
_entry.id   4113da637552a96564a6e97dca3fd1a4
#
_cell.length_a   1.000
_cell.length_b   1.000
_cell.length_c   1.000
_cell.angle_alpha   90.00
_cell.angle_beta   90.00
_cell.angle_gamma   90.00
#
_symmetry.space_group_name_H-M   'P 1'
#
loop_
_entity.id
_entity.type
_entity.pdbx_description
1 polymer ?
#
loop_
_entity_poly.entity_id
_entity_poly.type
_entity_poly.pdbx_seq_one_letter_code
_entity_poly.pdbx_strand_id
1 'polypeptide(L)'
;MIIRSISGVRGITKSSLTPETIKLYAHAFHDLIPDGLIYLGRDARQSGEELLEIFSAELIEIGRDVVLCNIVPTPTIQFMVERSEAAGGIIVTASHNPEEWNGIKFVREDGTFFLPNECNELFEKVDKEVVYQKAKKQGMLFPDQNSILKHVIHVIELSCVDTKRIKDCRFKVAVDSINGAGSKALPLLLEYLGCELIPIHCDGT
;
A
#
# COMPACT_ATOMS: atom_id res chain seq x y z
N MET A 1 10.88 2.94 -19.78
CA MET A 1 11.98 3.27 -18.82
C MET A 1 11.45 3.05 -17.41
N ILE A 2 12.17 2.31 -16.58
CA ILE A 2 11.89 2.14 -15.15
C ILE A 2 12.79 3.12 -14.39
N ILE A 3 12.21 3.86 -13.44
CA ILE A 3 12.93 4.73 -12.51
C ILE A 3 13.01 4.01 -11.18
N ARG A 4 14.23 3.75 -10.71
CA ARG A 4 14.53 3.13 -9.41
C ARG A 4 15.09 4.17 -8.45
N SER A 5 14.62 4.20 -7.23
CA SER A 5 15.06 5.13 -6.19
C SER A 5 14.85 4.52 -4.81
N ILE A 6 15.34 5.18 -3.78
CA ILE A 6 15.05 4.83 -2.37
C ILE A 6 13.55 4.94 -2.02
N SER A 7 12.75 5.60 -2.87
CA SER A 7 11.29 5.70 -2.68
C SER A 7 10.53 4.56 -3.36
N GLY A 8 11.24 3.57 -3.91
CA GLY A 8 10.68 2.45 -4.67
C GLY A 8 10.90 2.58 -6.17
N VAL A 9 10.00 1.99 -6.93
CA VAL A 9 10.06 1.84 -8.38
C VAL A 9 8.92 2.59 -9.02
N ARG A 10 9.17 3.24 -10.16
CA ARG A 10 8.14 3.88 -10.99
C ARG A 10 8.35 3.54 -12.46
N GLY A 11 7.27 3.44 -13.19
CA GLY A 11 7.32 3.19 -14.63
C GLY A 11 5.98 3.48 -15.30
N ILE A 12 6.02 3.51 -16.64
CA ILE A 12 4.80 3.60 -17.44
C ILE A 12 4.16 2.22 -17.50
N THR A 13 2.88 2.14 -17.16
CA THR A 13 2.10 0.90 -17.17
C THR A 13 2.07 0.29 -18.58
N LYS A 14 2.06 -1.04 -18.65
CA LYS A 14 2.10 -1.84 -19.90
C LYS A 14 3.35 -1.65 -20.78
N SER A 15 4.20 -0.67 -20.47
CA SER A 15 5.43 -0.39 -21.23
C SER A 15 6.68 -0.78 -20.45
N SER A 16 6.76 -0.42 -19.19
CA SER A 16 7.89 -0.75 -18.31
C SER A 16 7.47 -1.53 -17.07
N LEU A 17 6.30 -1.25 -16.50
CA LEU A 17 5.70 -2.11 -15.48
C LEU A 17 4.82 -3.15 -16.18
N THR A 18 5.47 -4.16 -16.75
CA THR A 18 4.81 -5.32 -17.37
C THR A 18 4.56 -6.40 -16.33
N PRO A 19 3.67 -7.37 -16.60
CA PRO A 19 3.47 -8.52 -15.71
C PRO A 19 4.77 -9.22 -15.33
N GLU A 20 5.68 -9.43 -16.27
CA GLU A 20 6.98 -10.07 -16.03
C GLU A 20 7.84 -9.24 -15.07
N THR A 21 7.87 -7.91 -15.27
CA THR A 21 8.59 -7.00 -14.37
C THR A 21 8.02 -7.06 -12.94
N ILE A 22 6.68 -7.07 -12.79
CA ILE A 22 6.03 -7.15 -11.48
C ILE A 22 6.35 -8.47 -10.78
N LYS A 23 6.35 -9.57 -11.51
CA LYS A 23 6.74 -10.90 -10.98
C LYS A 23 8.16 -10.88 -10.42
N LEU A 24 9.12 -10.32 -11.16
CA LEU A 24 10.50 -10.20 -10.69
C LEU A 24 10.60 -9.40 -9.38
N TYR A 25 9.84 -8.30 -9.26
CA TYR A 25 9.79 -7.54 -8.01
C TYR A 25 9.11 -8.31 -6.87
N ALA A 26 8.08 -9.11 -7.14
CA ALA A 26 7.44 -9.95 -6.14
C ALA A 26 8.42 -11.00 -5.59
N HIS A 27 9.17 -11.67 -6.47
CA HIS A 27 10.16 -12.66 -6.10
C HIS A 27 11.35 -12.04 -5.34
N ALA A 28 11.86 -10.90 -5.81
CA ALA A 28 12.94 -10.20 -5.14
C ALA A 28 12.54 -9.71 -3.74
N PHE A 29 11.29 -9.22 -3.58
CA PHE A 29 10.74 -8.82 -2.29
C PHE A 29 10.60 -10.02 -1.35
N HIS A 30 10.04 -11.13 -1.83
CA HIS A 30 9.92 -12.37 -1.07
C HIS A 30 11.25 -12.82 -0.46
N ASP A 31 12.35 -12.69 -1.21
CA ASP A 31 13.68 -13.14 -0.81
C ASP A 31 14.35 -12.23 0.25
N LEU A 32 13.88 -10.99 0.37
CA LEU A 32 14.48 -9.98 1.26
C LEU A 32 13.75 -9.80 2.58
N ILE A 33 12.53 -10.31 2.70
CA ILE A 33 11.73 -10.18 3.91
C ILE A 33 11.68 -11.50 4.68
N PRO A 34 11.46 -11.48 6.01
CA PRO A 34 11.28 -12.69 6.81
C PRO A 34 10.06 -13.50 6.35
N ASP A 35 9.92 -14.72 6.87
CA ASP A 35 8.70 -15.48 6.69
C ASP A 35 7.52 -14.80 7.36
N GLY A 36 6.35 -14.87 6.74
CA GLY A 36 5.13 -14.30 7.30
C GLY A 36 4.17 -13.73 6.27
N LEU A 37 3.15 -13.06 6.78
CA LEU A 37 2.07 -12.42 6.07
C LEU A 37 2.54 -11.15 5.35
N ILE A 38 1.96 -10.84 4.18
CA ILE A 38 2.28 -9.62 3.42
C ILE A 38 1.00 -8.80 3.23
N TYR A 39 1.05 -7.52 3.57
CA TYR A 39 -0.02 -6.58 3.27
C TYR A 39 0.14 -5.96 1.89
N LEU A 40 -0.94 -5.98 1.10
CA LEU A 40 -0.99 -5.35 -0.21
C LEU A 40 -2.04 -4.24 -0.27
N GLY A 41 -1.66 -3.08 -0.82
CA GLY A 41 -2.57 -1.98 -1.05
C GLY A 41 -2.19 -1.14 -2.27
N ARG A 42 -3.12 -0.30 -2.72
CA ARG A 42 -2.92 0.58 -3.88
C ARG A 42 -3.57 1.94 -3.70
N ASP A 43 -3.17 2.89 -4.52
CA ASP A 43 -3.94 4.11 -4.72
C ASP A 43 -5.15 3.88 -5.67
N ALA A 44 -5.87 4.93 -6.03
CA ALA A 44 -7.09 4.83 -6.83
C ALA A 44 -6.84 4.74 -8.35
N ARG A 45 -5.58 4.68 -8.82
CA ARG A 45 -5.26 4.54 -10.24
C ARG A 45 -5.83 3.25 -10.81
N GLN A 46 -6.46 3.32 -12.00
CA GLN A 46 -7.06 2.14 -12.65
C GLN A 46 -6.03 1.04 -12.88
N SER A 47 -4.84 1.39 -13.35
CA SER A 47 -3.76 0.44 -13.57
C SER A 47 -3.26 -0.27 -12.30
N GLY A 48 -3.56 0.27 -11.12
CA GLY A 48 -3.13 -0.31 -9.83
C GLY A 48 -3.79 -1.63 -9.51
N GLU A 49 -4.99 -1.89 -10.00
CA GLU A 49 -5.73 -3.13 -9.77
C GLU A 49 -5.02 -4.33 -10.40
N GLU A 50 -4.74 -4.26 -11.69
CA GLU A 50 -4.00 -5.30 -12.43
C GLU A 50 -2.63 -5.59 -11.80
N LEU A 51 -1.89 -4.54 -11.42
CA LEU A 51 -0.57 -4.71 -10.79
C LEU A 51 -0.68 -5.39 -9.42
N LEU A 52 -1.70 -5.04 -8.63
CA LEU A 52 -1.93 -5.62 -7.32
C LEU A 52 -2.34 -7.09 -7.42
N GLU A 53 -3.16 -7.45 -8.41
CA GLU A 53 -3.54 -8.83 -8.71
C GLU A 53 -2.32 -9.69 -9.07
N ILE A 54 -1.41 -9.17 -9.91
CA ILE A 54 -0.18 -9.89 -10.27
C ILE A 54 0.69 -10.11 -9.03
N PHE A 55 0.93 -9.09 -8.21
CA PHE A 55 1.67 -9.25 -6.94
C PHE A 55 1.04 -10.30 -6.04
N SER A 56 -0.28 -10.22 -5.85
CA SER A 56 -1.02 -11.15 -5.01
C SER A 56 -0.88 -12.59 -5.51
N ALA A 57 -1.10 -12.81 -6.80
CA ALA A 57 -1.02 -14.14 -7.40
C ALA A 57 0.39 -14.73 -7.28
N GLU A 58 1.43 -13.97 -7.60
CA GLU A 58 2.81 -14.46 -7.53
C GLU A 58 3.23 -14.78 -6.09
N LEU A 59 2.93 -13.89 -5.14
CA LEU A 59 3.27 -14.12 -3.73
C LEU A 59 2.57 -15.37 -3.17
N ILE A 60 1.29 -15.57 -3.50
CA ILE A 60 0.52 -16.75 -3.12
C ILE A 60 1.13 -18.01 -3.76
N GLU A 61 1.51 -17.95 -5.03
CA GLU A 61 2.08 -19.07 -5.77
C GLU A 61 3.42 -19.55 -5.17
N ILE A 62 4.23 -18.61 -4.66
CA ILE A 62 5.50 -18.91 -3.98
C ILE A 62 5.35 -19.15 -2.47
N GLY A 63 4.11 -19.27 -1.96
CA GLY A 63 3.81 -19.73 -0.61
C GLY A 63 3.59 -18.64 0.45
N ARG A 64 3.43 -17.38 0.04
CA ARG A 64 3.16 -16.27 0.98
C ARG A 64 1.66 -16.08 1.20
N ASP A 65 1.26 -15.95 2.45
CA ASP A 65 -0.07 -15.46 2.81
C ASP A 65 -0.16 -13.95 2.56
N VAL A 66 -1.28 -13.51 1.97
CA VAL A 66 -1.48 -12.13 1.53
C VAL A 66 -2.74 -11.54 2.13
N VAL A 67 -2.64 -10.36 2.75
CA VAL A 67 -3.78 -9.52 3.12
C VAL A 67 -3.99 -8.42 2.09
N LEU A 68 -5.13 -8.45 1.43
CA LEU A 68 -5.50 -7.52 0.38
C LEU A 68 -6.38 -6.39 0.93
N CYS A 69 -5.80 -5.17 1.05
CA CYS A 69 -6.49 -3.98 1.53
C CYS A 69 -7.12 -3.14 0.41
N ASN A 70 -6.84 -3.45 -0.85
CA ASN A 70 -7.31 -2.70 -2.02
C ASN A 70 -6.91 -1.20 -1.98
N ILE A 71 -7.88 -0.29 -2.21
CA ILE A 71 -7.63 1.16 -2.23
C ILE A 71 -7.52 1.69 -0.81
N VAL A 72 -6.29 2.04 -0.42
CA VAL A 72 -5.96 2.60 0.90
C VAL A 72 -4.85 3.64 0.79
N PRO A 73 -4.82 4.64 1.69
CA PRO A 73 -3.66 5.53 1.80
C PRO A 73 -2.37 4.75 2.10
N THR A 74 -1.26 5.19 1.52
CA THR A 74 0.08 4.61 1.80
C THR A 74 0.35 4.38 3.29
N PRO A 75 0.12 5.35 4.20
CA PRO A 75 0.36 5.13 5.62
C PRO A 75 -0.54 4.07 6.26
N THR A 76 -1.67 3.72 5.64
CA THR A 76 -2.51 2.64 6.16
C THR A 76 -1.81 1.28 6.04
N ILE A 77 -1.12 0.99 4.93
CA ILE A 77 -0.33 -0.25 4.80
C ILE A 77 0.82 -0.26 5.79
N GLN A 78 1.56 0.85 5.93
CA GLN A 78 2.63 0.98 6.90
C GLN A 78 2.15 0.69 8.33
N PHE A 79 1.02 1.29 8.72
CA PHE A 79 0.37 1.08 10.00
C PHE A 79 -0.06 -0.39 10.20
N MET A 80 -0.67 -1.01 9.20
CA MET A 80 -1.13 -2.40 9.29
C MET A 80 0.04 -3.37 9.45
N VAL A 81 1.15 -3.13 8.76
CA VAL A 81 2.38 -3.92 8.92
C VAL A 81 2.97 -3.73 10.32
N GLU A 82 3.20 -2.48 10.74
CA GLU A 82 3.77 -2.15 12.06
C GLU A 82 2.98 -2.74 13.23
N ARG A 83 1.64 -2.82 13.11
CA ARG A 83 0.72 -3.27 14.18
C ARG A 83 0.31 -4.73 14.09
N SER A 84 1.02 -5.51 13.29
CA SER A 84 0.80 -6.95 13.15
C SER A 84 2.13 -7.70 13.16
N GLU A 85 2.08 -9.02 13.04
CA GLU A 85 3.26 -9.88 12.84
C GLU A 85 3.52 -10.09 11.32
N ALA A 86 3.25 -9.08 10.50
CA ALA A 86 3.49 -9.17 9.07
C ALA A 86 4.98 -9.07 8.75
N ALA A 87 5.41 -9.82 7.76
CA ALA A 87 6.78 -9.79 7.25
C ALA A 87 7.08 -8.50 6.46
N GLY A 88 6.05 -7.82 5.97
CA GLY A 88 6.19 -6.58 5.21
C GLY A 88 4.94 -6.23 4.42
N GLY A 89 5.08 -5.25 3.53
CA GLY A 89 3.97 -4.81 2.68
C GLY A 89 4.40 -4.24 1.35
N ILE A 90 3.48 -4.22 0.39
CA ILE A 90 3.67 -3.60 -0.92
C ILE A 90 2.54 -2.60 -1.16
N ILE A 91 2.91 -1.42 -1.68
CA ILE A 91 1.98 -0.36 -2.04
C ILE A 91 2.17 -0.03 -3.51
N VAL A 92 1.10 -0.18 -4.29
CA VAL A 92 1.08 0.17 -5.71
C VAL A 92 0.60 1.62 -5.84
N THR A 93 1.50 2.52 -6.18
CA THR A 93 1.23 3.95 -6.32
C THR A 93 2.35 4.68 -7.05
N ALA A 94 2.02 5.62 -7.91
CA ALA A 94 2.99 6.56 -8.49
C ALA A 94 2.94 7.95 -7.83
N SER A 95 2.27 8.09 -6.67
CA SER A 95 2.14 9.37 -5.97
C SER A 95 1.42 10.43 -6.85
N HIS A 96 2.12 11.49 -7.24
CA HIS A 96 1.60 12.62 -8.04
C HIS A 96 2.00 12.59 -9.53
N ASN A 97 2.57 11.47 -9.99
CA ASN A 97 2.89 11.32 -11.42
C ASN A 97 1.61 11.28 -12.28
N PRO A 98 1.70 11.57 -13.60
CA PRO A 98 0.59 11.43 -14.54
C PRO A 98 -0.05 10.04 -14.52
N GLU A 99 -1.25 9.90 -15.07
CA GLU A 99 -2.08 8.69 -14.95
C GLU A 99 -1.45 7.46 -15.60
N GLU A 100 -0.69 7.61 -16.67
CA GLU A 100 0.02 6.53 -17.35
C GLU A 100 1.16 5.91 -16.53
N TRP A 101 1.55 6.57 -15.44
CA TRP A 101 2.56 6.07 -14.51
C TRP A 101 1.93 5.26 -13.39
N ASN A 102 2.64 4.22 -12.95
CA ASN A 102 2.42 3.60 -11.66
C ASN A 102 3.77 3.30 -10.99
N GLY A 103 3.74 2.80 -9.78
CA GLY A 103 4.95 2.50 -9.03
C GLY A 103 4.70 1.51 -7.90
N ILE A 104 5.78 1.08 -7.28
CA ILE A 104 5.79 0.08 -6.24
C ILE A 104 6.65 0.60 -5.09
N LYS A 105 6.10 0.58 -3.90
CA LYS A 105 6.83 0.87 -2.66
C LYS A 105 6.85 -0.38 -1.80
N PHE A 106 7.98 -0.63 -1.17
CA PHE A 106 8.23 -1.78 -0.32
C PHE A 106 8.32 -1.36 1.13
N VAL A 107 7.59 -2.05 1.99
CA VAL A 107 7.48 -1.78 3.43
C VAL A 107 8.08 -2.96 4.18
N ARG A 108 8.94 -2.67 5.14
CA ARG A 108 9.58 -3.62 6.05
C ARG A 108 8.61 -4.07 7.15
N GLU A 109 8.97 -5.10 7.88
CA GLU A 109 8.22 -5.62 9.03
C GLU A 109 7.92 -4.58 10.12
N ASP A 110 8.76 -3.54 10.25
CA ASP A 110 8.58 -2.44 11.20
C ASP A 110 7.69 -1.31 10.68
N GLY A 111 7.04 -1.46 9.50
CA GLY A 111 6.17 -0.46 8.87
C GLY A 111 6.92 0.66 8.16
N THR A 112 8.24 0.71 8.19
CA THR A 112 9.02 1.70 7.43
C THR A 112 9.25 1.25 5.98
N PHE A 113 9.64 2.18 5.11
CA PHE A 113 10.06 1.80 3.76
C PHE A 113 11.43 1.12 3.78
N PHE A 114 11.72 0.34 2.75
CA PHE A 114 13.04 -0.23 2.53
C PHE A 114 14.14 0.82 2.63
N LEU A 115 15.22 0.46 3.29
CA LEU A 115 16.43 1.29 3.39
C LEU A 115 17.17 1.32 2.05
N PRO A 116 18.05 2.30 1.82
CA PRO A 116 18.79 2.41 0.55
C PRO A 116 19.57 1.14 0.17
N ASN A 117 20.16 0.45 1.13
CA ASN A 117 20.87 -0.82 0.91
C ASN A 117 19.91 -1.96 0.51
N GLU A 118 18.75 -2.04 1.16
CA GLU A 118 17.71 -3.03 0.83
C GLU A 118 17.10 -2.78 -0.56
N CYS A 119 16.89 -1.50 -0.92
CA CYS A 119 16.48 -1.14 -2.29
C CYS A 119 17.52 -1.58 -3.33
N ASN A 120 18.82 -1.36 -3.07
CA ASN A 120 19.87 -1.77 -3.98
C ASN A 120 19.91 -3.29 -4.14
N GLU A 121 19.80 -4.04 -3.04
CA GLU A 121 19.74 -5.50 -3.08
C GLU A 121 18.52 -6.02 -3.83
N LEU A 122 17.34 -5.39 -3.63
CA LEU A 122 16.13 -5.68 -4.39
C LEU A 122 16.37 -5.51 -5.90
N PHE A 123 16.99 -4.40 -6.29
CA PHE A 123 17.25 -4.10 -7.71
C PHE A 123 18.26 -5.09 -8.32
N GLU A 124 19.30 -5.47 -7.58
CA GLU A 124 20.25 -6.49 -8.03
C GLU A 124 19.59 -7.87 -8.25
N LYS A 125 18.66 -8.26 -7.36
CA LYS A 125 17.91 -9.51 -7.51
C LYS A 125 17.01 -9.47 -8.73
N VAL A 126 16.34 -8.35 -8.99
CA VAL A 126 15.52 -8.15 -10.19
C VAL A 126 16.38 -8.22 -11.45
N ASP A 127 17.57 -7.58 -11.44
CA ASP A 127 18.49 -7.59 -12.61
C ASP A 127 19.11 -8.96 -12.87
N LYS A 128 19.21 -9.81 -11.85
CA LYS A 128 19.62 -11.22 -11.95
C LYS A 128 18.45 -12.14 -12.32
N GLU A 129 17.25 -11.60 -12.50
CA GLU A 129 16.04 -12.35 -12.81
C GLU A 129 15.80 -13.53 -11.83
N VAL A 130 16.01 -13.28 -10.53
CA VAL A 130 15.78 -14.29 -9.49
C VAL A 130 14.31 -14.67 -9.47
N VAL A 131 14.03 -15.93 -9.74
CA VAL A 131 12.67 -16.48 -9.79
C VAL A 131 12.58 -17.72 -8.91
N TYR A 132 11.55 -17.78 -8.09
CA TYR A 132 11.23 -18.94 -7.26
C TYR A 132 10.23 -19.86 -7.95
N GLN A 133 10.37 -21.15 -7.73
CA GLN A 133 9.40 -22.12 -8.18
C GLN A 133 8.14 -22.08 -7.30
N LYS A 134 7.02 -22.55 -7.85
CA LYS A 134 5.79 -22.75 -7.09
C LYS A 134 6.07 -23.52 -5.80
N ALA A 135 5.58 -22.98 -4.70
CA ALA A 135 5.64 -23.67 -3.42
C ALA A 135 4.77 -24.94 -3.45
N LYS A 136 5.19 -25.99 -2.74
CA LYS A 136 4.36 -27.21 -2.56
C LYS A 136 3.03 -26.90 -1.87
N LYS A 137 3.03 -25.92 -0.95
CA LYS A 137 1.85 -25.37 -0.31
C LYS A 137 1.78 -23.89 -0.69
N GLN A 138 0.77 -23.54 -1.47
CA GLN A 138 0.49 -22.15 -1.81
C GLN A 138 0.01 -21.38 -0.58
N GLY A 139 0.24 -20.08 -0.60
CA GLY A 139 -0.32 -19.16 0.39
C GLY A 139 -1.82 -18.95 0.21
N MET A 140 -2.40 -18.15 1.10
CA MET A 140 -3.82 -17.80 1.09
C MET A 140 -4.01 -16.30 0.93
N LEU A 141 -5.16 -15.91 0.33
CA LEU A 141 -5.59 -14.53 0.22
C LEU A 141 -6.63 -14.21 1.29
N PHE A 142 -6.38 -13.13 2.05
CA PHE A 142 -7.28 -12.61 3.07
C PHE A 142 -7.73 -11.18 2.71
N PRO A 143 -8.95 -10.95 2.23
CA PRO A 143 -9.46 -9.60 2.03
C PRO A 143 -9.61 -8.86 3.36
N ASP A 144 -9.07 -7.65 3.49
CA ASP A 144 -9.28 -6.76 4.65
C ASP A 144 -9.98 -5.46 4.20
N GLN A 145 -11.22 -5.29 4.62
CA GLN A 145 -12.03 -4.09 4.38
C GLN A 145 -11.97 -3.10 5.56
N ASN A 146 -11.29 -3.45 6.64
CA ASN A 146 -11.28 -2.68 7.89
C ASN A 146 -9.95 -1.94 8.15
N SER A 147 -8.96 -2.07 7.28
CA SER A 147 -7.64 -1.46 7.46
C SER A 147 -7.70 0.06 7.64
N ILE A 148 -8.53 0.76 6.86
CA ILE A 148 -8.74 2.21 7.00
C ILE A 148 -9.36 2.51 8.37
N LEU A 149 -10.40 1.79 8.77
CA LEU A 149 -11.07 2.01 10.06
C LEU A 149 -10.11 1.78 11.24
N LYS A 150 -9.33 0.69 11.20
CA LYS A 150 -8.32 0.40 12.23
C LYS A 150 -7.29 1.54 12.34
N HIS A 151 -6.82 2.05 11.21
CA HIS A 151 -5.86 3.15 11.16
C HIS A 151 -6.48 4.45 11.70
N VAL A 152 -7.70 4.79 11.28
CA VAL A 152 -8.42 5.98 11.76
C VAL A 152 -8.65 5.92 13.27
N ILE A 153 -9.12 4.80 13.80
CA ILE A 153 -9.32 4.61 15.26
C ILE A 153 -8.00 4.84 15.98
N HIS A 154 -6.91 4.25 15.52
CA HIS A 154 -5.61 4.45 16.14
C HIS A 154 -5.18 5.93 16.14
N VAL A 155 -5.38 6.65 15.05
CA VAL A 155 -5.04 8.08 14.96
C VAL A 155 -5.81 8.90 15.98
N ILE A 156 -7.11 8.67 16.16
CA ILE A 156 -7.93 9.42 17.14
C ILE A 156 -7.61 9.06 18.59
N GLU A 157 -7.01 7.90 18.84
CA GLU A 157 -6.60 7.42 20.18
C GLU A 157 -5.18 7.88 20.56
N LEU A 158 -4.44 8.53 19.65
CA LEU A 158 -3.13 9.07 19.98
C LEU A 158 -3.24 10.11 21.10
N SER A 159 -2.35 10.04 22.08
CA SER A 159 -2.33 10.92 23.26
C SER A 159 -2.19 12.42 22.92
N CYS A 160 -1.68 12.74 21.73
CA CYS A 160 -1.58 14.11 21.22
C CYS A 160 -2.88 14.61 20.54
N VAL A 161 -3.87 13.74 20.31
CA VAL A 161 -5.15 14.09 19.69
C VAL A 161 -6.23 14.27 20.75
N ASP A 162 -6.54 15.51 21.07
CA ASP A 162 -7.64 15.86 21.98
C ASP A 162 -8.98 15.83 21.22
N THR A 163 -9.50 14.62 21.04
CA THR A 163 -10.76 14.35 20.31
C THR A 163 -11.94 15.14 20.90
N LYS A 164 -12.00 15.31 22.25
CA LYS A 164 -13.07 16.04 22.90
C LYS A 164 -13.02 17.51 22.52
N ARG A 165 -11.84 18.14 22.63
CA ARG A 165 -11.64 19.56 22.28
C ARG A 165 -11.95 19.80 20.79
N ILE A 166 -11.56 18.89 19.91
CA ILE A 166 -11.84 19.00 18.46
C ILE A 166 -13.36 18.97 18.23
N LYS A 167 -14.09 18.04 18.86
CA LYS A 167 -15.56 17.94 18.76
C LYS A 167 -16.26 19.20 19.27
N ASP A 168 -15.80 19.75 20.38
CA ASP A 168 -16.37 20.96 20.96
C ASP A 168 -16.23 22.21 20.04
N CYS A 169 -15.17 22.24 19.22
CA CYS A 169 -14.95 23.31 18.24
C CYS A 169 -15.92 23.28 17.06
N ARG A 170 -16.54 22.14 16.74
CA ARG A 170 -17.50 21.98 15.63
C ARG A 170 -16.94 22.50 14.30
N PHE A 171 -15.72 22.11 13.98
CA PHE A 171 -15.08 22.55 12.75
C PHE A 171 -15.90 22.16 11.50
N LYS A 172 -15.94 23.08 10.54
CA LYS A 172 -16.44 22.83 9.20
C LYS A 172 -15.25 22.66 8.27
N VAL A 173 -15.12 21.47 7.68
CA VAL A 173 -13.92 21.08 6.91
C VAL A 173 -14.29 20.69 5.50
N ALA A 174 -13.76 21.39 4.52
CA ALA A 174 -13.82 20.99 3.12
C ALA A 174 -12.65 20.08 2.80
N VAL A 175 -12.92 18.92 2.19
CA VAL A 175 -11.90 17.94 1.81
C VAL A 175 -12.04 17.62 0.34
N ASP A 176 -11.02 17.97 -0.45
CA ASP A 176 -10.88 17.49 -1.82
C ASP A 176 -9.89 16.31 -1.83
N SER A 177 -10.41 15.12 -2.04
CA SER A 177 -9.61 13.88 -2.12
C SER A 177 -9.23 13.49 -3.54
N ILE A 178 -9.57 14.32 -4.54
CA ILE A 178 -9.31 14.07 -5.96
C ILE A 178 -9.70 12.64 -6.41
N ASN A 179 -10.73 12.06 -5.81
CA ASN A 179 -11.14 10.66 -5.93
C ASN A 179 -10.02 9.63 -5.68
N GLY A 180 -8.98 10.05 -4.94
CA GLY A 180 -7.81 9.22 -4.61
C GLY A 180 -8.03 8.31 -3.40
N ALA A 181 -6.95 7.71 -2.92
CA ALA A 181 -6.96 6.79 -1.77
C ALA A 181 -7.44 7.43 -0.45
N GLY A 182 -7.41 8.77 -0.35
CA GLY A 182 -7.94 9.53 0.79
C GLY A 182 -9.46 9.62 0.85
N SER A 183 -10.19 9.27 -0.22
CA SER A 183 -11.64 9.48 -0.35
C SER A 183 -12.49 8.78 0.72
N LYS A 184 -11.99 7.68 1.29
CA LYS A 184 -12.64 6.97 2.41
C LYS A 184 -12.04 7.34 3.74
N ALA A 185 -10.72 7.47 3.82
CA ALA A 185 -10.01 7.65 5.08
C ALA A 185 -10.25 9.03 5.72
N LEU A 186 -10.18 10.10 4.92
CA LEU A 186 -10.34 11.47 5.43
C LEU A 186 -11.77 11.77 5.87
N PRO A 187 -12.83 11.46 5.09
CA PRO A 187 -14.21 11.61 5.56
C PRO A 187 -14.46 10.84 6.85
N LEU A 188 -14.03 9.58 6.94
CA LEU A 188 -14.20 8.74 8.12
C LEU A 188 -13.49 9.36 9.35
N LEU A 189 -12.26 9.82 9.20
CA LEU A 189 -11.52 10.49 10.27
C LEU A 189 -12.26 11.73 10.79
N LEU A 190 -12.73 12.59 9.88
CA LEU A 190 -13.42 13.82 10.23
C LEU A 190 -14.78 13.58 10.88
N GLU A 191 -15.49 12.53 10.48
CA GLU A 191 -16.72 12.07 11.12
C GLU A 191 -16.46 11.67 12.58
N TYR A 192 -15.43 10.84 12.83
CA TYR A 192 -15.04 10.45 14.20
C TYR A 192 -14.59 11.64 15.05
N LEU A 193 -14.01 12.66 14.43
CA LEU A 193 -13.64 13.91 15.08
C LEU A 193 -14.81 14.91 15.26
N GLY A 194 -16.03 14.54 14.81
CA GLY A 194 -17.23 15.36 14.96
C GLY A 194 -17.23 16.63 14.13
N CYS A 195 -16.50 16.66 13.02
CA CYS A 195 -16.46 17.79 12.10
C CYS A 195 -17.66 17.80 11.15
N GLU A 196 -18.14 18.98 10.75
CA GLU A 196 -19.04 19.15 9.61
C GLU A 196 -18.23 19.00 8.34
N LEU A 197 -18.46 17.91 7.59
CA LEU A 197 -17.71 17.60 6.37
C LEU A 197 -18.37 18.21 5.13
N ILE A 198 -17.57 18.86 4.28
CA ILE A 198 -17.92 19.20 2.89
C ILE A 198 -17.01 18.37 1.97
N PRO A 199 -17.47 17.22 1.49
CA PRO A 199 -16.66 16.38 0.61
C PRO A 199 -16.63 16.95 -0.82
N ILE A 200 -15.44 16.94 -1.42
CA ILE A 200 -15.17 17.31 -2.81
C ILE A 200 -14.36 16.16 -3.41
N HIS A 201 -14.82 15.59 -4.51
CA HIS A 201 -14.17 14.44 -5.18
C HIS A 201 -13.78 13.33 -4.17
N CYS A 202 -14.76 12.90 -3.36
CA CYS A 202 -14.59 11.84 -2.35
C CYS A 202 -15.45 10.60 -2.61
N ASP A 203 -16.09 10.51 -3.77
CA ASP A 203 -16.99 9.41 -4.16
C ASP A 203 -16.28 8.24 -4.86
N GLY A 204 -15.00 8.42 -5.20
CA GLY A 204 -14.16 7.38 -5.80
C GLY A 204 -14.42 7.11 -7.27
N THR A 205 -15.10 8.05 -7.99
CA THR A 205 -15.40 7.97 -9.44
C THR A 205 -14.51 8.91 -10.27
#